data_078c3edb5083483539b87e44c81dbce5
#
_entry.id   078c3edb5083483539b87e44c81dbce5
#
_cell.length_a   1.000
_cell.length_b   1.000
_cell.length_c   1.000
_cell.angle_alpha   90.00
_cell.angle_beta   90.00
_cell.angle_gamma   90.00
#
_symmetry.space_group_name_H-M   'P 1'
#
loop_
_entity.id
_entity.type
_entity.pdbx_description
1 polymer ?
#
loop_
_entity_poly.entity_id
_entity_poly.type
_entity_poly.pdbx_seq_one_letter_code
_entity_poly.pdbx_strand_id
1 'polypeptide(L)'
;SSALEVSSFTIDTTAPTLSQETPVTTLTNDNTPNYTFSSDEAGTITYGGGCSSTDNTSVNGNNTITFNELADNTYSNCTITVTDNVSNPSSPLSVSSFRIDTTVPTLSVVTAVTTPTNETTPDYTFNSSEAGTNSYGGSCGSSSTSATSSGLDNVTIILTQPDNSTALSEAQYADCSITVTDPAGNPSTALSVNTFKVDTTAPTVSSTSPTDNESSVSVSENISVTFSESMGTASVTTNTSNTSCSGSLQLSSDSFSSCVQMASSPSSSDNLTFTVTSSPKMFYSTTYKIRVTTAAKDSAGNNIAQSTQTYGFKTSVTFPMTAGSAHSCYMLDNGSVKCWGSNTYGQLGLGNTTNQGVNSSEMGDNLDAVDLGSGIKATAIAAGGNHTCAILDN
;
A
#
# COMPACT_ATOMS: atom_id res chain seq x y z
N SER A 1 30.17 107.34 -5.13
CA SER A 1 29.89 105.98 -4.65
C SER A 1 29.65 105.11 -5.88
N SER A 2 30.43 104.04 -6.07
CA SER A 2 30.18 103.01 -7.07
C SER A 2 28.90 102.26 -6.70
N ALA A 3 28.00 102.05 -7.67
CA ALA A 3 26.83 101.24 -7.47
C ALA A 3 27.26 99.81 -7.08
N LEU A 4 26.66 99.26 -6.03
CA LEU A 4 26.82 97.88 -5.64
C LEU A 4 25.95 97.00 -6.58
N GLU A 5 26.57 96.20 -7.41
CA GLU A 5 25.84 95.30 -8.26
C GLU A 5 25.36 94.12 -7.46
N VAL A 6 24.05 93.89 -7.41
CA VAL A 6 23.44 92.70 -6.86
C VAL A 6 23.53 91.57 -7.90
N SER A 7 24.17 90.49 -7.54
CA SER A 7 24.20 89.32 -8.40
C SER A 7 22.77 88.86 -8.74
N SER A 8 22.57 88.37 -9.95
CA SER A 8 21.29 87.82 -10.36
C SER A 8 20.95 86.64 -9.44
N PHE A 9 19.75 86.59 -8.95
CA PHE A 9 19.23 85.48 -8.19
C PHE A 9 17.87 85.00 -8.78
N THR A 10 17.58 83.76 -8.65
CA THR A 10 16.30 83.20 -9.06
C THR A 10 15.50 82.86 -7.79
N ILE A 11 14.23 83.22 -7.78
CA ILE A 11 13.28 82.81 -6.77
C ILE A 11 12.47 81.64 -7.35
N ASP A 12 12.52 80.51 -6.70
CA ASP A 12 11.70 79.33 -7.03
C ASP A 12 10.77 79.01 -5.85
N THR A 13 9.49 78.99 -6.12
CA THR A 13 8.42 78.68 -5.18
C THR A 13 7.55 77.52 -5.62
N THR A 14 7.99 76.83 -6.70
CA THR A 14 7.26 75.70 -7.27
C THR A 14 7.70 74.43 -6.56
N ALA A 15 6.75 73.67 -6.06
CA ALA A 15 7.02 72.36 -5.44
C ALA A 15 7.02 71.25 -6.52
N PRO A 16 7.86 70.23 -6.42
CA PRO A 16 7.83 69.08 -7.31
C PRO A 16 6.46 68.41 -7.42
N THR A 17 6.06 68.02 -8.62
CA THR A 17 4.89 67.21 -8.89
C THR A 17 5.29 65.78 -9.10
N LEU A 18 4.66 64.83 -8.34
CA LEU A 18 4.97 63.42 -8.37
C LEU A 18 3.83 62.58 -8.96
N SER A 19 4.16 61.54 -9.75
CA SER A 19 3.17 60.52 -10.14
C SER A 19 3.76 59.12 -10.04
N GLN A 20 2.91 58.12 -9.71
CA GLN A 20 3.29 56.72 -9.71
C GLN A 20 3.40 56.20 -11.15
N GLU A 21 4.50 55.53 -11.48
CA GLU A 21 4.77 54.95 -12.82
C GLU A 21 4.68 53.42 -12.79
N THR A 22 5.45 52.76 -11.93
CA THR A 22 5.41 51.31 -11.76
C THR A 22 5.19 50.98 -10.29
N PRO A 23 4.00 50.48 -9.93
CA PRO A 23 3.69 50.06 -8.56
C PRO A 23 4.48 48.80 -8.18
N VAL A 24 4.64 48.55 -6.89
CA VAL A 24 5.08 47.26 -6.38
C VAL A 24 4.05 46.19 -6.75
N THR A 25 4.52 45.05 -7.24
CA THR A 25 3.65 43.88 -7.53
C THR A 25 2.99 43.38 -6.25
N THR A 26 1.69 43.18 -6.28
CA THR A 26 0.96 42.62 -5.16
C THR A 26 0.32 41.30 -5.60
N LEU A 27 0.55 40.22 -4.94
CA LEU A 27 1.31 39.77 -3.79
C LEU A 27 2.75 39.40 -4.27
N THR A 28 3.79 39.58 -3.43
CA THR A 28 5.17 39.27 -3.83
C THR A 28 5.97 38.67 -2.65
N ASN A 29 6.93 37.81 -2.97
CA ASN A 29 7.95 37.31 -2.05
C ASN A 29 9.25 38.13 -2.06
N ASP A 30 9.31 39.20 -2.87
CA ASP A 30 10.41 40.13 -2.83
C ASP A 30 10.24 41.08 -1.65
N ASN A 31 11.07 40.93 -0.60
CA ASN A 31 11.02 41.75 0.60
C ASN A 31 11.81 43.11 0.45
N THR A 32 12.43 43.35 -0.72
CA THR A 32 13.11 44.61 -1.07
C THR A 32 12.63 45.12 -2.43
N PRO A 33 11.30 45.32 -2.60
CA PRO A 33 10.73 45.55 -3.92
C PRO A 33 11.09 46.92 -4.48
N ASN A 34 11.20 46.96 -5.80
CA ASN A 34 11.38 48.19 -6.54
C ASN A 34 10.06 48.95 -6.73
N TYR A 35 10.14 50.28 -6.70
CA TYR A 35 9.03 51.17 -6.97
C TYR A 35 9.50 52.30 -7.88
N THR A 36 8.73 52.65 -8.91
CA THR A 36 9.07 53.72 -9.83
C THR A 36 8.02 54.82 -9.80
N PHE A 37 8.47 56.05 -9.62
CA PHE A 37 7.66 57.28 -9.71
C PHE A 37 8.35 58.29 -10.60
N SER A 38 7.60 59.25 -11.14
CA SER A 38 8.15 60.38 -11.84
C SER A 38 8.11 61.65 -10.95
N SER A 39 9.10 62.53 -11.17
CA SER A 39 9.16 63.88 -10.60
C SER A 39 9.47 64.85 -11.73
N ASP A 40 8.83 66.00 -11.76
CA ASP A 40 9.15 67.05 -12.73
C ASP A 40 10.36 67.91 -12.33
N GLU A 41 10.89 67.72 -11.11
CA GLU A 41 12.05 68.32 -10.56
C GLU A 41 12.99 67.39 -9.84
N ALA A 42 14.28 67.73 -9.81
CA ALA A 42 15.28 67.03 -9.00
C ALA A 42 15.20 67.49 -7.53
N GLY A 43 15.47 66.55 -6.57
CA GLY A 43 15.41 66.90 -5.17
C GLY A 43 15.84 65.77 -4.22
N THR A 44 15.54 65.98 -2.94
CA THR A 44 15.78 65.01 -1.88
C THR A 44 14.47 64.22 -1.60
N ILE A 45 14.55 62.86 -1.62
CA ILE A 45 13.44 62.00 -1.35
C ILE A 45 13.33 61.79 0.18
N THR A 46 12.13 61.90 0.70
CA THR A 46 11.78 61.45 2.07
C THR A 46 10.61 60.46 2.04
N TYR A 47 10.64 59.49 2.94
CA TYR A 47 9.69 58.39 3.03
C TYR A 47 8.81 58.54 4.24
N GLY A 48 7.54 58.15 4.09
CA GLY A 48 6.56 58.14 5.18
C GLY A 48 5.78 56.86 5.26
N GLY A 49 5.13 56.64 6.38
CA GLY A 49 4.36 55.42 6.67
C GLY A 49 5.25 54.22 7.02
N GLY A 50 4.92 53.02 6.50
CA GLY A 50 5.61 51.77 6.80
C GLY A 50 6.80 51.43 5.90
N CYS A 51 7.20 52.36 4.97
CA CYS A 51 8.25 52.11 3.97
C CYS A 51 9.45 53.05 4.17
N SER A 52 10.64 52.61 3.83
CA SER A 52 11.87 53.40 3.78
C SER A 52 12.78 52.90 2.68
N SER A 53 13.73 53.77 2.26
CA SER A 53 14.79 53.40 1.32
C SER A 53 16.05 54.17 1.63
N THR A 54 17.19 53.65 1.19
CA THR A 54 18.48 54.41 1.17
C THR A 54 18.60 55.35 -0.02
N ASP A 55 17.76 55.18 -1.04
CA ASP A 55 17.71 56.05 -2.22
C ASP A 55 17.05 57.36 -1.82
N ASN A 56 17.84 58.43 -1.66
CA ASN A 56 17.38 59.69 -1.12
C ASN A 56 17.49 60.87 -2.11
N THR A 57 17.78 60.61 -3.40
CA THR A 57 17.89 61.65 -4.42
C THR A 57 16.97 61.36 -5.59
N SER A 58 16.24 62.35 -6.07
CA SER A 58 15.44 62.28 -7.29
C SER A 58 16.04 63.13 -8.41
N VAL A 59 15.77 62.73 -9.64
CA VAL A 59 16.03 63.47 -10.87
C VAL A 59 14.72 63.87 -11.52
N ASN A 60 14.79 64.87 -12.42
CA ASN A 60 13.64 65.14 -13.31
C ASN A 60 13.40 63.95 -14.23
N GLY A 61 12.16 63.40 -14.23
CA GLY A 61 11.76 62.18 -14.93
C GLY A 61 11.55 61.01 -14.00
N ASN A 62 11.71 59.77 -14.53
CA ASN A 62 11.45 58.53 -13.78
C ASN A 62 12.56 58.21 -12.76
N ASN A 63 12.17 57.93 -11.55
CA ASN A 63 13.02 57.54 -10.43
C ASN A 63 12.60 56.14 -9.98
N THR A 64 13.52 55.18 -10.01
CA THR A 64 13.31 53.86 -9.45
C THR A 64 14.07 53.78 -8.13
N ILE A 65 13.35 53.45 -7.07
CA ILE A 65 13.88 53.21 -5.72
C ILE A 65 13.71 51.78 -5.34
N THR A 66 14.58 51.28 -4.47
CA THR A 66 14.45 49.97 -3.82
C THR A 66 14.06 50.18 -2.35
N PHE A 67 12.94 49.64 -1.92
CA PHE A 67 12.59 49.69 -0.49
C PHE A 67 13.58 48.87 0.35
N ASN A 68 13.88 49.35 1.55
CA ASN A 68 14.58 48.53 2.55
C ASN A 68 13.77 47.28 2.88
N GLU A 69 14.43 46.30 3.45
CA GLU A 69 13.80 45.02 3.82
C GLU A 69 12.50 45.23 4.58
N LEU A 70 11.42 44.63 4.08
CA LEU A 70 10.07 44.71 4.57
C LEU A 70 9.66 43.31 5.12
N ALA A 71 9.06 43.27 6.31
CA ALA A 71 8.51 42.05 6.86
C ALA A 71 7.20 41.65 6.16
N ASP A 72 6.78 40.37 6.34
CA ASP A 72 5.49 39.89 5.84
C ASP A 72 4.35 40.75 6.42
N ASN A 73 3.72 41.53 5.58
CA ASN A 73 2.60 42.39 5.96
C ASN A 73 1.96 43.04 4.71
N THR A 74 0.82 43.70 4.92
CA THR A 74 0.21 44.59 3.93
C THR A 74 0.64 46.03 4.19
N TYR A 75 1.23 46.66 3.19
CA TYR A 75 1.71 48.06 3.19
C TYR A 75 0.71 48.92 2.42
N SER A 76 -0.07 49.75 3.14
CA SER A 76 -1.11 50.62 2.56
C SER A 76 -0.95 52.07 2.91
N ASN A 77 0.13 52.45 3.64
CA ASN A 77 0.34 53.78 4.15
C ASN A 77 1.68 54.38 3.72
N CYS A 78 2.40 53.75 2.79
CA CYS A 78 3.67 54.24 2.29
C CYS A 78 3.47 55.51 1.48
N THR A 79 4.32 56.51 1.71
CA THR A 79 4.31 57.76 0.98
C THR A 79 5.73 58.22 0.60
N ILE A 80 5.85 58.95 -0.49
CA ILE A 80 7.08 59.59 -0.97
C ILE A 80 6.85 61.06 -1.11
N THR A 81 7.80 61.87 -0.62
CA THR A 81 7.83 63.32 -0.80
C THR A 81 9.19 63.70 -1.36
N VAL A 82 9.22 64.56 -2.37
CA VAL A 82 10.44 65.12 -2.93
C VAL A 82 10.50 66.60 -2.53
N THR A 83 11.64 67.00 -1.97
CA THR A 83 11.92 68.42 -1.67
C THR A 83 12.97 68.88 -2.64
N ASP A 84 12.69 69.93 -3.39
CA ASP A 84 13.62 70.51 -4.38
C ASP A 84 14.89 71.13 -3.73
N ASN A 85 15.79 71.59 -4.53
CA ASN A 85 17.08 72.17 -4.09
C ASN A 85 16.93 73.48 -3.34
N VAL A 86 15.75 74.13 -3.39
CA VAL A 86 15.46 75.40 -2.70
C VAL A 86 14.44 75.25 -1.56
N SER A 87 14.16 73.99 -1.17
CA SER A 87 13.35 73.58 -0.03
C SER A 87 11.83 73.72 -0.22
N ASN A 88 11.30 73.58 -1.44
CA ASN A 88 9.86 73.43 -1.67
C ASN A 88 9.51 71.92 -1.65
N PRO A 89 8.73 71.41 -0.69
CA PRO A 89 8.31 70.03 -0.62
C PRO A 89 7.10 69.75 -1.52
N SER A 90 7.08 68.64 -2.25
CA SER A 90 5.92 68.12 -2.96
C SER A 90 4.78 67.73 -2.03
N SER A 91 3.57 67.62 -2.54
CA SER A 91 2.53 66.80 -1.87
C SER A 91 2.98 65.37 -1.75
N PRO A 92 2.69 64.66 -0.61
CA PRO A 92 3.04 63.27 -0.48
C PRO A 92 2.35 62.39 -1.56
N LEU A 93 3.16 61.64 -2.33
CA LEU A 93 2.67 60.64 -3.27
C LEU A 93 2.38 59.36 -2.48
N SER A 94 1.14 58.88 -2.54
CA SER A 94 0.76 57.60 -1.94
C SER A 94 1.22 56.43 -2.85
N VAL A 95 1.98 55.51 -2.30
CA VAL A 95 2.32 54.24 -2.96
C VAL A 95 1.09 53.32 -2.93
N SER A 96 0.75 52.73 -4.08
CA SER A 96 -0.34 51.74 -4.14
C SER A 96 -0.10 50.61 -3.14
N SER A 97 -1.17 50.15 -2.46
CA SER A 97 -1.07 49.12 -1.47
C SER A 97 -0.54 47.79 -2.07
N PHE A 98 0.41 47.17 -1.38
CA PHE A 98 0.99 45.89 -1.76
C PHE A 98 1.16 45.00 -0.51
N ARG A 99 1.33 43.68 -0.71
CA ARG A 99 1.58 42.72 0.35
C ARG A 99 2.88 41.96 0.09
N ILE A 100 3.72 41.91 1.12
CA ILE A 100 4.90 41.03 1.17
C ILE A 100 4.52 39.75 1.88
N ASP A 101 4.94 38.61 1.32
CA ASP A 101 4.76 37.29 1.87
C ASP A 101 5.96 36.42 1.48
N THR A 102 6.85 36.17 2.42
CA THR A 102 8.06 35.38 2.25
C THR A 102 7.95 33.99 2.91
N THR A 103 6.78 33.70 3.48
CA THR A 103 6.51 32.44 4.19
C THR A 103 6.34 31.32 3.17
N VAL A 104 7.13 30.24 3.30
CA VAL A 104 7.05 29.07 2.42
C VAL A 104 5.98 28.08 2.91
N PRO A 105 5.17 27.48 2.05
CA PRO A 105 4.25 26.41 2.46
C PRO A 105 4.97 25.23 3.10
N THR A 106 4.39 24.65 4.15
CA THR A 106 4.85 23.40 4.75
C THR A 106 3.91 22.26 4.38
N LEU A 107 4.48 21.10 4.01
CA LEU A 107 3.73 19.94 3.55
C LEU A 107 3.89 18.77 4.51
N SER A 108 2.83 17.96 4.68
CA SER A 108 2.87 16.72 5.45
C SER A 108 1.97 15.64 4.84
N VAL A 109 2.39 14.37 4.98
CA VAL A 109 1.63 13.20 4.50
C VAL A 109 0.41 12.99 5.39
N VAL A 110 -0.75 12.74 4.79
CA VAL A 110 -1.99 12.34 5.49
C VAL A 110 -2.32 10.88 5.18
N THR A 111 -2.40 10.51 3.89
CA THR A 111 -2.64 9.13 3.49
C THR A 111 -1.62 8.74 2.42
N ALA A 112 -0.79 7.77 2.76
CA ALA A 112 0.21 7.21 1.87
C ALA A 112 -0.43 6.24 0.86
N VAL A 113 0.24 6.03 -0.28
CA VAL A 113 -0.15 4.98 -1.23
C VAL A 113 0.06 3.60 -0.60
N THR A 114 -0.95 2.72 -0.68
CA THR A 114 -0.82 1.32 -0.28
C THR A 114 0.20 0.61 -1.18
N THR A 115 1.03 -0.26 -0.59
CA THR A 115 2.07 -0.99 -1.35
C THR A 115 2.15 -2.46 -0.94
N PRO A 116 2.17 -3.40 -1.92
CA PRO A 116 1.88 -3.19 -3.33
C PRO A 116 0.40 -2.85 -3.58
N THR A 117 0.07 -2.31 -4.76
CA THR A 117 -1.29 -1.97 -5.16
C THR A 117 -1.52 -2.34 -6.63
N ASN A 118 -2.73 -2.77 -6.99
CA ASN A 118 -3.14 -2.93 -8.38
C ASN A 118 -3.83 -1.68 -8.96
N GLU A 119 -3.92 -0.62 -8.17
CA GLU A 119 -4.40 0.67 -8.65
C GLU A 119 -3.33 1.35 -9.48
N THR A 120 -3.63 1.64 -10.74
CA THR A 120 -2.73 2.34 -11.66
C THR A 120 -2.84 3.85 -11.57
N THR A 121 -3.80 4.34 -10.82
CA THR A 121 -4.03 5.76 -10.51
C THR A 121 -4.32 5.93 -9.03
N PRO A 122 -3.35 5.57 -8.14
CA PRO A 122 -3.61 5.56 -6.72
C PRO A 122 -3.77 6.96 -6.14
N ASP A 123 -4.65 7.07 -5.15
CA ASP A 123 -4.82 8.28 -4.38
C ASP A 123 -3.65 8.49 -3.42
N TYR A 124 -3.24 9.75 -3.30
CA TYR A 124 -2.30 10.22 -2.28
C TYR A 124 -2.86 11.48 -1.62
N THR A 125 -2.85 11.53 -0.30
CA THR A 125 -3.39 12.68 0.43
C THR A 125 -2.30 13.32 1.29
N PHE A 126 -2.15 14.64 1.13
CA PHE A 126 -1.23 15.46 1.91
C PHE A 126 -1.94 16.71 2.44
N ASN A 127 -1.32 17.38 3.41
CA ASN A 127 -1.74 18.67 3.92
C ASN A 127 -0.71 19.73 3.50
N SER A 128 -1.18 20.94 3.18
CA SER A 128 -0.36 22.13 2.96
C SER A 128 -0.78 23.22 3.93
N SER A 129 0.20 23.94 4.53
CA SER A 129 -0.11 25.08 5.41
C SER A 129 -0.71 26.26 4.67
N GLU A 130 -0.55 26.32 3.35
CA GLU A 130 -1.01 27.42 2.48
C GLU A 130 -1.57 26.90 1.16
N ALA A 131 -2.49 27.67 0.58
CA ALA A 131 -2.95 27.42 -0.78
C ALA A 131 -1.85 27.76 -1.80
N GLY A 132 -1.86 27.05 -2.94
CA GLY A 132 -0.85 27.30 -3.98
C GLY A 132 -1.04 26.43 -5.21
N THR A 133 -0.03 26.42 -6.05
CA THR A 133 0.04 25.60 -7.26
C THR A 133 0.91 24.37 -7.00
N ASN A 134 0.38 23.18 -7.30
CA ASN A 134 1.11 21.93 -7.19
C ASN A 134 2.05 21.74 -8.39
N SER A 135 3.25 21.27 -8.12
CA SER A 135 4.17 20.71 -9.10
C SER A 135 4.67 19.34 -8.64
N TYR A 136 4.99 18.49 -9.60
CA TYR A 136 5.33 17.09 -9.36
C TYR A 136 6.73 16.79 -9.88
N GLY A 137 7.44 15.91 -9.18
CA GLY A 137 8.79 15.51 -9.55
C GLY A 137 8.99 14.01 -9.51
N GLY A 138 10.06 13.55 -10.18
CA GLY A 138 10.38 12.14 -10.31
C GLY A 138 9.50 11.44 -11.35
N SER A 139 9.18 10.16 -11.07
CA SER A 139 8.43 9.28 -11.98
C SER A 139 6.91 9.41 -11.85
N CYS A 140 6.41 10.38 -11.09
CA CYS A 140 4.99 10.64 -10.88
C CYS A 140 4.57 12.03 -11.30
N GLY A 141 3.29 12.15 -11.67
CA GLY A 141 2.57 13.38 -11.94
C GLY A 141 1.16 13.34 -11.39
N SER A 142 0.39 14.39 -11.65
CA SER A 142 -1.05 14.45 -11.38
C SER A 142 -1.69 15.58 -12.19
N SER A 143 -2.93 15.41 -12.57
CA SER A 143 -3.73 16.50 -13.17
C SER A 143 -4.18 17.57 -12.17
N SER A 144 -4.01 17.33 -10.87
CA SER A 144 -4.38 18.29 -9.81
C SER A 144 -3.30 19.37 -9.67
N THR A 145 -3.56 20.53 -10.23
CA THR A 145 -2.58 21.65 -10.28
C THR A 145 -2.72 22.64 -9.12
N SER A 146 -3.70 22.51 -8.25
CA SER A 146 -3.93 23.46 -7.15
C SER A 146 -4.03 22.75 -5.80
N ALA A 147 -3.31 23.26 -4.80
CA ALA A 147 -3.55 23.01 -3.41
C ALA A 147 -4.52 24.09 -2.90
N THR A 148 -5.75 23.69 -2.58
CA THR A 148 -6.82 24.64 -2.21
C THR A 148 -6.91 24.93 -0.74
N SER A 149 -5.96 24.48 0.10
CA SER A 149 -6.12 24.60 1.54
C SER A 149 -5.50 25.86 2.14
N SER A 150 -6.25 26.45 3.04
CA SER A 150 -5.83 27.47 4.02
C SER A 150 -5.41 26.80 5.33
N GLY A 151 -4.45 25.85 5.27
CA GLY A 151 -3.78 25.32 6.48
C GLY A 151 -4.45 24.17 7.24
N LEU A 152 -5.64 23.71 6.90
CA LEU A 152 -6.34 22.64 7.62
C LEU A 152 -7.02 21.59 6.72
N ASP A 153 -7.09 21.78 5.40
CA ASP A 153 -7.78 20.86 4.51
C ASP A 153 -6.79 19.89 3.85
N ASN A 154 -7.15 18.63 3.87
CA ASN A 154 -6.39 17.59 3.18
C ASN A 154 -6.58 17.71 1.67
N VAL A 155 -5.49 17.69 0.92
CA VAL A 155 -5.48 17.67 -0.55
C VAL A 155 -5.27 16.24 -1.01
N THR A 156 -6.29 15.64 -1.63
CA THR A 156 -6.16 14.33 -2.27
C THR A 156 -5.89 14.52 -3.76
N ILE A 157 -4.84 13.87 -4.23
CA ILE A 157 -4.44 13.85 -5.64
C ILE A 157 -4.45 12.41 -6.15
N ILE A 158 -4.66 12.27 -7.45
CA ILE A 158 -4.52 11.01 -8.16
C ILE A 158 -3.12 11.01 -8.81
N LEU A 159 -2.30 10.01 -8.47
CA LEU A 159 -0.97 9.88 -9.07
C LEU A 159 -1.07 9.26 -10.47
N THR A 160 -0.33 9.85 -11.40
CA THR A 160 -0.21 9.47 -12.81
C THR A 160 1.25 9.45 -13.22
N GLN A 161 1.55 9.14 -14.48
CA GLN A 161 2.87 9.38 -15.05
C GLN A 161 3.20 10.90 -15.12
N PRO A 162 4.46 11.28 -15.37
CA PRO A 162 4.88 12.68 -15.42
C PRO A 162 4.17 13.55 -16.46
N ASP A 163 3.43 12.94 -17.39
CA ASP A 163 2.57 13.66 -18.35
C ASP A 163 1.27 14.21 -17.72
N ASN A 164 1.05 13.94 -16.43
CA ASN A 164 -0.10 14.33 -15.61
C ASN A 164 -1.46 13.76 -16.08
N SER A 165 -1.46 12.73 -16.93
CA SER A 165 -2.68 12.18 -17.52
C SER A 165 -2.67 10.65 -17.65
N THR A 166 -1.54 10.05 -17.97
CA THR A 166 -1.42 8.61 -18.20
C THR A 166 -1.32 7.86 -16.88
N ALA A 167 -2.08 6.78 -16.73
CA ALA A 167 -2.01 5.88 -15.59
C ALA A 167 -0.57 5.33 -15.40
N LEU A 168 -0.18 5.08 -14.15
CA LEU A 168 1.11 4.48 -13.81
C LEU A 168 1.20 3.07 -14.40
N SER A 169 2.38 2.71 -14.90
CA SER A 169 2.68 1.35 -15.35
C SER A 169 3.08 0.46 -14.17
N GLU A 170 3.09 -0.85 -14.39
CA GLU A 170 3.62 -1.80 -13.43
C GLU A 170 5.11 -1.53 -13.19
N ALA A 171 5.45 -1.02 -12.01
CA ALA A 171 6.81 -0.66 -11.60
C ALA A 171 6.87 -0.31 -10.10
N GLN A 172 8.08 -0.13 -9.61
CA GLN A 172 8.33 0.49 -8.30
C GLN A 172 8.55 1.99 -8.48
N TYR A 173 7.89 2.80 -7.68
CA TYR A 173 7.96 4.25 -7.64
C TYR A 173 8.60 4.67 -6.31
N ALA A 174 9.80 5.28 -6.36
CA ALA A 174 10.58 5.62 -5.17
C ALA A 174 11.07 7.07 -5.16
N ASP A 175 10.84 7.82 -6.22
CA ASP A 175 11.36 9.15 -6.46
C ASP A 175 10.29 10.24 -6.62
N CYS A 176 9.01 9.88 -6.42
CA CYS A 176 7.88 10.78 -6.56
C CYS A 176 7.91 11.87 -5.49
N SER A 177 7.69 13.11 -5.90
CA SER A 177 7.66 14.26 -4.99
C SER A 177 6.61 15.30 -5.39
N ILE A 178 6.21 16.12 -4.41
CA ILE A 178 5.23 17.19 -4.56
C ILE A 178 5.83 18.46 -3.99
N THR A 179 5.68 19.55 -4.71
CA THR A 179 6.02 20.90 -4.26
C THR A 179 4.80 21.80 -4.44
N VAL A 180 4.49 22.62 -3.46
CA VAL A 180 3.44 23.65 -3.52
C VAL A 180 4.12 25.01 -3.58
N THR A 181 3.77 25.83 -4.59
CA THR A 181 4.20 27.22 -4.68
C THR A 181 3.00 28.10 -4.38
N ASP A 182 3.11 28.97 -3.38
CA ASP A 182 2.05 29.87 -2.97
C ASP A 182 1.78 30.98 -4.01
N PRO A 183 0.75 31.83 -3.82
CA PRO A 183 0.47 32.94 -4.74
C PRO A 183 1.52 34.05 -4.73
N ALA A 184 2.38 34.17 -3.71
CA ALA A 184 3.49 35.10 -3.65
C ALA A 184 4.71 34.61 -4.42
N GLY A 185 4.77 33.32 -4.75
CA GLY A 185 5.86 32.70 -5.48
C GLY A 185 6.86 31.95 -4.59
N ASN A 186 6.52 31.64 -3.32
CA ASN A 186 7.38 30.85 -2.43
C ASN A 186 7.13 29.35 -2.65
N PRO A 187 8.15 28.57 -3.07
CA PRO A 187 8.02 27.13 -3.17
C PRO A 187 8.25 26.45 -1.82
N SER A 188 7.45 25.45 -1.49
CA SER A 188 7.69 24.56 -0.35
C SER A 188 8.96 23.73 -0.55
N THR A 189 9.48 23.15 0.53
CA THR A 189 10.34 21.97 0.43
C THR A 189 9.56 20.83 -0.22
N ALA A 190 10.21 20.09 -1.13
CA ALA A 190 9.57 18.94 -1.79
C ALA A 190 9.18 17.86 -0.77
N LEU A 191 7.91 17.48 -0.77
CA LEU A 191 7.38 16.35 0.00
C LEU A 191 7.59 15.06 -0.80
N SER A 192 8.35 14.11 -0.26
CA SER A 192 8.49 12.79 -0.89
C SER A 192 7.21 11.97 -0.69
N VAL A 193 6.71 11.38 -1.77
CA VAL A 193 5.70 10.33 -1.71
C VAL A 193 6.38 9.04 -1.21
N ASN A 194 5.71 8.27 -0.35
CA ASN A 194 6.25 6.99 0.09
C ASN A 194 6.56 6.08 -1.10
N THR A 195 7.61 5.27 -1.00
CA THR A 195 7.88 4.24 -2.01
C THR A 195 6.71 3.26 -2.08
N PHE A 196 6.23 2.99 -3.30
CA PHE A 196 5.15 2.03 -3.55
C PHE A 196 5.42 1.24 -4.84
N LYS A 197 4.79 0.06 -4.96
CA LYS A 197 4.83 -0.79 -6.16
C LYS A 197 3.43 -0.85 -6.76
N VAL A 198 3.31 -0.51 -8.04
CA VAL A 198 2.15 -0.86 -8.86
C VAL A 198 2.39 -2.25 -9.42
N ASP A 199 1.44 -3.16 -9.19
CA ASP A 199 1.49 -4.56 -9.61
C ASP A 199 0.12 -4.94 -10.15
N THR A 200 0.03 -5.12 -11.46
CA THR A 200 -1.21 -5.45 -12.17
C THR A 200 -1.20 -6.89 -12.71
N THR A 201 -0.12 -7.63 -12.43
CA THR A 201 0.03 -9.02 -12.85
C THR A 201 -0.81 -9.92 -11.94
N ALA A 202 -1.70 -10.71 -12.55
CA ALA A 202 -2.51 -11.66 -11.80
C ALA A 202 -1.70 -12.91 -11.41
N PRO A 203 -1.83 -13.41 -10.17
CA PRO A 203 -1.14 -14.61 -9.74
C PRO A 203 -1.66 -15.85 -10.49
N THR A 204 -0.82 -16.89 -10.59
CA THR A 204 -1.17 -18.20 -11.12
C THR A 204 -0.83 -19.30 -10.12
N VAL A 205 -1.43 -20.50 -10.30
CA VAL A 205 -1.01 -21.70 -9.55
C VAL A 205 0.22 -22.27 -10.24
N SER A 206 1.36 -22.27 -9.54
CA SER A 206 2.62 -22.84 -10.04
C SER A 206 2.67 -24.34 -9.85
N SER A 207 2.18 -24.84 -8.70
CA SER A 207 2.13 -26.29 -8.40
C SER A 207 1.09 -26.61 -7.33
N THR A 208 0.74 -27.88 -7.26
CA THR A 208 -0.08 -28.44 -6.18
C THR A 208 0.61 -29.67 -5.60
N SER A 209 0.37 -29.96 -4.33
CA SER A 209 0.65 -31.24 -3.72
C SER A 209 -0.62 -31.72 -3.01
N PRO A 210 -1.17 -32.90 -3.34
CA PRO A 210 -0.69 -33.79 -4.39
C PRO A 210 -0.73 -33.18 -5.80
N THR A 211 0.16 -33.68 -6.70
CA THR A 211 0.23 -33.22 -8.09
C THR A 211 -0.94 -33.75 -8.92
N ASP A 212 -1.23 -33.08 -10.04
CA ASP A 212 -2.26 -33.58 -10.96
C ASP A 212 -1.85 -34.95 -11.53
N ASN A 213 -2.77 -35.91 -11.54
CA ASN A 213 -2.59 -37.31 -11.93
C ASN A 213 -1.68 -38.15 -10.98
N GLU A 214 -1.38 -37.67 -9.77
CA GLU A 214 -0.66 -38.45 -8.76
C GLU A 214 -1.50 -39.63 -8.28
N SER A 215 -0.89 -40.75 -7.97
CA SER A 215 -1.55 -41.97 -7.48
C SER A 215 -0.94 -42.46 -6.19
N SER A 216 -1.69 -43.30 -5.47
CA SER A 216 -1.28 -43.85 -4.16
C SER A 216 -1.01 -42.81 -3.09
N VAL A 217 -1.70 -41.67 -3.16
CA VAL A 217 -1.63 -40.59 -2.18
C VAL A 217 -2.20 -41.06 -0.83
N SER A 218 -1.56 -40.72 0.27
CA SER A 218 -2.07 -41.02 1.62
C SER A 218 -3.40 -40.30 1.85
N VAL A 219 -4.36 -40.97 2.48
CA VAL A 219 -5.64 -40.35 2.86
C VAL A 219 -5.49 -39.27 3.92
N SER A 220 -4.33 -39.18 4.56
CA SER A 220 -3.97 -38.13 5.53
C SER A 220 -2.99 -37.11 4.98
N GLU A 221 -2.73 -37.14 3.66
CA GLU A 221 -1.83 -36.18 3.00
C GLU A 221 -2.34 -34.75 3.14
N ASN A 222 -1.44 -33.83 3.36
CA ASN A 222 -1.73 -32.41 3.34
C ASN A 222 -1.94 -31.94 1.90
N ILE A 223 -2.88 -31.05 1.72
CA ILE A 223 -3.11 -30.38 0.43
C ILE A 223 -2.36 -29.07 0.45
N SER A 224 -1.46 -28.86 -0.49
CA SER A 224 -0.79 -27.57 -0.67
C SER A 224 -0.89 -27.04 -2.09
N VAL A 225 -0.91 -25.72 -2.19
CA VAL A 225 -0.93 -24.98 -3.44
C VAL A 225 0.17 -23.92 -3.36
N THR A 226 1.06 -23.90 -4.36
CA THR A 226 2.10 -22.89 -4.53
C THR A 226 1.70 -21.96 -5.65
N PHE A 227 1.76 -20.66 -5.40
CA PHE A 227 1.43 -19.61 -6.35
C PHE A 227 2.70 -19.05 -7.02
N SER A 228 2.52 -18.33 -8.11
CA SER A 228 3.61 -17.69 -8.87
C SER A 228 4.22 -16.49 -8.12
N GLU A 229 3.47 -15.92 -7.17
CA GLU A 229 3.83 -14.72 -6.43
C GLU A 229 3.15 -14.67 -5.06
N SER A 230 3.50 -13.67 -4.25
CA SER A 230 3.00 -13.50 -2.88
C SER A 230 1.51 -13.20 -2.87
N MET A 231 0.74 -14.01 -2.15
CA MET A 231 -0.71 -13.88 -2.01
C MET A 231 -1.10 -13.02 -0.80
N GLY A 232 -2.23 -12.34 -0.94
CA GLY A 232 -2.94 -11.74 0.19
C GLY A 232 -3.52 -12.84 1.07
N THR A 233 -2.90 -13.12 2.22
CA THR A 233 -3.22 -14.28 3.08
C THR A 233 -4.69 -14.35 3.48
N ALA A 234 -5.35 -13.20 3.66
CA ALA A 234 -6.78 -13.13 3.96
C ALA A 234 -7.69 -13.60 2.81
N SER A 235 -7.18 -13.64 1.57
CA SER A 235 -7.92 -14.07 0.38
C SER A 235 -7.82 -15.58 0.12
N VAL A 236 -6.80 -16.26 0.67
CA VAL A 236 -6.63 -17.70 0.55
C VAL A 236 -7.36 -18.38 1.69
N THR A 237 -8.60 -18.79 1.43
CA THR A 237 -9.54 -19.32 2.42
C THR A 237 -10.06 -20.70 2.02
N THR A 238 -10.60 -21.44 2.96
CA THR A 238 -11.23 -22.74 2.74
C THR A 238 -12.43 -22.93 3.65
N ASN A 239 -13.26 -23.94 3.36
CA ASN A 239 -14.39 -24.31 4.23
C ASN A 239 -13.94 -25.22 5.38
N THR A 240 -14.14 -24.76 6.62
CA THR A 240 -13.82 -25.50 7.84
C THR A 240 -15.06 -25.96 8.62
N SER A 241 -16.27 -25.71 8.12
CA SER A 241 -17.51 -25.92 8.89
C SER A 241 -18.46 -26.96 8.31
N ASN A 242 -18.40 -27.23 7.01
CA ASN A 242 -19.29 -28.15 6.31
C ASN A 242 -18.74 -28.63 4.97
N THR A 243 -19.56 -29.22 4.11
CA THR A 243 -19.19 -29.75 2.80
C THR A 243 -19.56 -28.83 1.63
N SER A 244 -19.98 -27.59 1.87
CA SER A 244 -20.23 -26.66 0.76
C SER A 244 -18.90 -26.20 0.13
N CYS A 245 -18.90 -25.99 -1.19
CA CYS A 245 -17.73 -25.48 -1.90
C CYS A 245 -17.59 -23.96 -1.69
N SER A 246 -17.18 -23.56 -0.49
CA SER A 246 -16.89 -22.16 -0.15
C SER A 246 -15.38 -21.96 0.10
N GLY A 247 -14.94 -20.71 0.07
CA GLY A 247 -13.51 -20.36 0.13
C GLY A 247 -12.82 -20.43 -1.23
N SER A 248 -11.59 -19.94 -1.27
CA SER A 248 -10.80 -19.85 -2.51
C SER A 248 -10.01 -21.13 -2.81
N LEU A 249 -9.63 -21.92 -1.80
CA LEU A 249 -8.98 -23.22 -1.93
C LEU A 249 -9.97 -24.34 -1.60
N GLN A 250 -10.22 -25.25 -2.53
CA GLN A 250 -11.26 -26.27 -2.47
C GLN A 250 -10.72 -27.63 -2.90
N LEU A 251 -11.19 -28.69 -2.24
CA LEU A 251 -10.93 -30.09 -2.55
C LEU A 251 -12.27 -30.80 -2.77
N SER A 252 -12.39 -31.58 -3.85
CA SER A 252 -13.64 -32.30 -4.15
C SER A 252 -13.35 -33.64 -4.84
N SER A 253 -14.24 -34.62 -4.63
CA SER A 253 -14.26 -35.91 -5.35
C SER A 253 -15.47 -36.06 -6.29
N ASP A 254 -16.36 -35.06 -6.38
CA ASP A 254 -17.62 -35.11 -7.12
C ASP A 254 -17.79 -33.91 -8.09
N SER A 255 -16.68 -33.43 -8.65
CA SER A 255 -16.66 -32.30 -9.58
C SER A 255 -17.18 -31.00 -8.96
N PHE A 256 -16.91 -30.82 -7.66
CA PHE A 256 -17.28 -29.62 -6.89
C PHE A 256 -18.79 -29.43 -6.72
N SER A 257 -19.58 -30.49 -6.76
CA SER A 257 -20.95 -30.49 -6.26
C SER A 257 -20.97 -30.37 -4.74
N SER A 258 -20.02 -31.03 -4.09
CA SER A 258 -19.66 -30.85 -2.70
C SER A 258 -18.13 -30.77 -2.54
N CYS A 259 -17.68 -30.22 -1.40
CA CYS A 259 -16.26 -30.10 -1.10
C CYS A 259 -15.91 -30.79 0.22
N VAL A 260 -14.66 -31.21 0.33
CA VAL A 260 -14.13 -31.77 1.57
C VAL A 260 -13.96 -30.63 2.58
N GLN A 261 -14.47 -30.84 3.78
CA GLN A 261 -14.23 -29.93 4.91
C GLN A 261 -12.75 -29.98 5.29
N MET A 262 -12.16 -28.83 5.64
CA MET A 262 -10.80 -28.73 6.12
C MET A 262 -10.74 -28.57 7.64
N ALA A 263 -9.66 -29.05 8.26
CA ALA A 263 -9.46 -28.99 9.71
C ALA A 263 -9.22 -27.55 10.21
N SER A 264 -8.60 -26.71 9.39
CA SER A 264 -8.27 -25.32 9.72
C SER A 264 -8.20 -24.46 8.46
N SER A 265 -8.10 -23.14 8.64
CA SER A 265 -7.76 -22.23 7.56
C SER A 265 -6.39 -22.56 6.96
N PRO A 266 -6.12 -22.23 5.67
CA PRO A 266 -4.82 -22.42 5.06
C PRO A 266 -3.72 -21.70 5.83
N SER A 267 -2.57 -22.35 5.99
CA SER A 267 -1.38 -21.77 6.62
C SER A 267 -0.25 -21.58 5.59
N SER A 268 0.52 -20.52 5.74
CA SER A 268 1.69 -20.23 4.92
C SER A 268 2.75 -19.54 5.77
N SER A 269 4.02 -19.80 5.51
CA SER A 269 5.16 -19.10 6.11
C SER A 269 5.85 -18.12 5.17
N ASP A 270 5.56 -18.20 3.88
CA ASP A 270 6.22 -17.46 2.80
C ASP A 270 5.23 -16.65 1.93
N ASN A 271 3.92 -16.76 2.23
CA ASN A 271 2.82 -16.20 1.44
C ASN A 271 2.77 -16.71 -0.02
N LEU A 272 3.54 -17.74 -0.36
CA LEU A 272 3.59 -18.38 -1.67
C LEU A 272 2.93 -19.75 -1.63
N THR A 273 3.27 -20.59 -0.63
CA THR A 273 2.76 -21.94 -0.49
C THR A 273 1.77 -22.01 0.67
N PHE A 274 0.54 -22.39 0.39
CA PHE A 274 -0.55 -22.54 1.36
C PHE A 274 -0.91 -24.00 1.54
N THR A 275 -0.97 -24.44 2.79
CA THR A 275 -1.22 -25.84 3.16
C THR A 275 -2.46 -25.97 4.04
N VAL A 276 -3.26 -26.98 3.77
CA VAL A 276 -4.44 -27.38 4.55
C VAL A 276 -4.47 -28.89 4.76
N THR A 277 -5.17 -29.33 5.81
CA THR A 277 -5.43 -30.73 6.10
C THR A 277 -6.93 -30.99 6.05
N SER A 278 -7.36 -32.11 5.45
CA SER A 278 -8.78 -32.48 5.40
C SER A 278 -9.31 -33.00 6.76
N SER A 279 -10.57 -32.74 7.06
CA SER A 279 -11.25 -33.25 8.25
C SER A 279 -12.72 -33.48 7.93
N PRO A 280 -13.20 -34.73 7.81
CA PRO A 280 -12.47 -35.99 8.02
C PRO A 280 -11.39 -36.24 6.96
N LYS A 281 -10.57 -37.28 7.20
CA LYS A 281 -9.58 -37.73 6.20
C LYS A 281 -10.26 -38.07 4.87
N MET A 282 -9.49 -38.04 3.81
CA MET A 282 -9.92 -38.45 2.46
C MET A 282 -10.31 -39.93 2.45
N PHE A 283 -11.19 -40.33 1.54
CA PHE A 283 -11.54 -41.73 1.35
C PHE A 283 -10.47 -42.45 0.54
N TYR A 284 -10.27 -43.73 0.81
CA TYR A 284 -9.41 -44.62 0.03
C TYR A 284 -9.91 -44.81 -1.40
N SER A 285 -9.01 -45.11 -2.33
CA SER A 285 -9.31 -45.42 -3.73
C SER A 285 -10.16 -44.37 -4.45
N THR A 286 -10.12 -43.14 -3.99
CA THR A 286 -10.97 -42.06 -4.45
C THR A 286 -10.11 -41.02 -5.20
N THR A 287 -10.64 -40.50 -6.31
CA THR A 287 -10.00 -39.43 -7.04
C THR A 287 -10.52 -38.10 -6.51
N TYR A 288 -9.58 -37.20 -6.15
CA TYR A 288 -9.87 -35.84 -5.71
C TYR A 288 -9.26 -34.84 -6.67
N LYS A 289 -9.86 -33.65 -6.73
CA LYS A 289 -9.33 -32.50 -7.48
C LYS A 289 -9.18 -31.30 -6.56
N ILE A 290 -8.08 -30.57 -6.72
CA ILE A 290 -7.82 -29.27 -6.09
C ILE A 290 -8.32 -28.19 -7.05
N ARG A 291 -9.05 -27.21 -6.51
CA ARG A 291 -9.48 -26.01 -7.23
C ARG A 291 -9.11 -24.76 -6.44
N VAL A 292 -8.55 -23.76 -7.12
CA VAL A 292 -8.40 -22.41 -6.64
C VAL A 292 -9.36 -21.52 -7.41
N THR A 293 -10.22 -20.80 -6.72
CA THR A 293 -11.24 -19.93 -7.34
C THR A 293 -10.72 -18.52 -7.53
N THR A 294 -11.41 -17.71 -8.31
CA THR A 294 -11.10 -16.30 -8.55
C THR A 294 -11.17 -15.41 -7.30
N ALA A 295 -11.59 -15.94 -6.16
CA ALA A 295 -11.61 -15.22 -4.89
C ALA A 295 -10.23 -15.06 -4.27
N ALA A 296 -9.24 -15.90 -4.63
CA ALA A 296 -7.86 -15.72 -4.20
C ALA A 296 -7.23 -14.53 -4.92
N LYS A 297 -6.50 -13.71 -4.16
CA LYS A 297 -5.83 -12.50 -4.63
C LYS A 297 -4.38 -12.49 -4.18
N ASP A 298 -3.53 -11.85 -4.97
CA ASP A 298 -2.17 -11.53 -4.54
C ASP A 298 -2.13 -10.41 -3.47
N SER A 299 -0.94 -10.01 -3.10
CA SER A 299 -0.72 -8.94 -2.12
C SER A 299 -1.13 -7.57 -2.62
N ALA A 300 -1.16 -7.35 -3.95
CA ALA A 300 -1.58 -6.10 -4.58
C ALA A 300 -3.10 -6.01 -4.77
N GLY A 301 -3.80 -7.15 -4.70
CA GLY A 301 -5.26 -7.24 -4.86
C GLY A 301 -5.70 -7.80 -6.21
N ASN A 302 -4.80 -8.29 -7.08
CA ASN A 302 -5.16 -8.91 -8.35
C ASN A 302 -5.77 -10.29 -8.13
N ASN A 303 -6.91 -10.54 -8.75
CA ASN A 303 -7.59 -11.82 -8.68
C ASN A 303 -6.87 -12.87 -9.55
N ILE A 304 -6.72 -14.09 -9.03
CA ILE A 304 -6.27 -15.23 -9.83
C ILE A 304 -7.35 -15.63 -10.85
N ALA A 305 -6.95 -16.11 -12.02
CA ALA A 305 -7.84 -16.89 -12.86
C ALA A 305 -8.12 -18.24 -12.19
N GLN A 306 -9.36 -18.74 -12.26
CA GLN A 306 -9.69 -20.04 -11.66
C GLN A 306 -8.77 -21.13 -12.18
N SER A 307 -8.15 -21.86 -11.28
CA SER A 307 -7.32 -23.04 -11.57
C SER A 307 -7.96 -24.30 -10.96
N THR A 308 -7.99 -25.40 -11.75
CA THR A 308 -8.50 -26.68 -11.30
C THR A 308 -7.64 -27.78 -11.91
N GLN A 309 -7.22 -28.78 -11.11
CA GLN A 309 -6.53 -29.96 -11.60
C GLN A 309 -7.38 -30.66 -12.69
N THR A 310 -6.75 -31.07 -13.76
CA THR A 310 -7.43 -31.70 -14.92
C THR A 310 -7.89 -33.11 -14.59
N TYR A 311 -6.99 -33.92 -14.07
CA TYR A 311 -7.24 -35.33 -13.75
C TYR A 311 -7.50 -35.54 -12.27
N GLY A 312 -6.92 -34.68 -11.41
CA GLY A 312 -6.89 -34.84 -9.98
C GLY A 312 -5.83 -35.84 -9.53
N PHE A 313 -5.83 -36.19 -8.27
CA PHE A 313 -4.97 -37.22 -7.69
C PHE A 313 -5.81 -38.35 -7.11
N LYS A 314 -5.24 -39.57 -7.07
CA LYS A 314 -5.95 -40.74 -6.53
C LYS A 314 -5.32 -41.20 -5.24
N THR A 315 -6.14 -41.34 -4.21
CA THR A 315 -5.71 -41.88 -2.93
C THR A 315 -5.39 -43.37 -3.03
N SER A 316 -4.56 -43.85 -2.08
CA SER A 316 -4.10 -45.21 -2.04
C SER A 316 -5.27 -46.21 -1.97
N VAL A 317 -5.07 -47.38 -2.54
CA VAL A 317 -6.04 -48.50 -2.52
C VAL A 317 -5.90 -49.38 -1.28
N THR A 318 -4.98 -49.08 -0.38
CA THR A 318 -4.71 -49.90 0.79
C THR A 318 -5.88 -49.76 1.77
N PHE A 319 -6.72 -50.78 1.82
CA PHE A 319 -7.66 -50.91 2.92
C PHE A 319 -6.84 -51.34 4.14
N PRO A 320 -6.91 -50.64 5.25
CA PRO A 320 -6.21 -51.02 6.46
C PRO A 320 -6.90 -52.21 7.15
N MET A 321 -7.59 -53.05 6.37
CA MET A 321 -8.31 -54.22 6.84
C MET A 321 -7.93 -55.47 6.06
N THR A 322 -7.77 -56.55 6.73
CA THR A 322 -7.53 -57.86 6.13
C THR A 322 -8.44 -58.90 6.84
N ALA A 323 -8.81 -59.96 6.13
CA ALA A 323 -9.60 -61.04 6.64
C ALA A 323 -8.93 -62.38 6.34
N GLY A 324 -8.88 -63.24 7.35
CA GLY A 324 -8.52 -64.64 7.23
C GLY A 324 -9.78 -65.55 7.13
N SER A 325 -9.63 -66.84 7.35
CA SER A 325 -10.77 -67.79 7.24
C SER A 325 -11.86 -67.55 8.28
N ALA A 326 -11.51 -67.09 9.48
CA ALA A 326 -12.46 -66.88 10.59
C ALA A 326 -12.04 -65.73 11.51
N HIS A 327 -11.16 -64.83 11.06
CA HIS A 327 -10.75 -63.63 11.78
C HIS A 327 -10.58 -62.45 10.86
N SER A 328 -10.65 -61.26 11.39
CA SER A 328 -10.39 -60.02 10.64
C SER A 328 -9.51 -59.12 11.47
N CYS A 329 -8.66 -58.34 10.80
CA CYS A 329 -7.81 -57.32 11.43
C CYS A 329 -7.97 -55.99 10.73
N TYR A 330 -7.88 -54.92 11.50
CA TYR A 330 -7.91 -53.55 11.04
C TYR A 330 -6.70 -52.80 11.61
N MET A 331 -5.99 -52.09 10.73
CA MET A 331 -4.91 -51.22 11.12
C MET A 331 -5.43 -49.79 11.27
N LEU A 332 -5.25 -49.22 12.43
CA LEU A 332 -5.63 -47.87 12.77
C LEU A 332 -4.64 -46.86 12.15
N ASP A 333 -5.05 -45.61 12.01
CA ASP A 333 -4.24 -44.53 11.44
C ASP A 333 -2.94 -44.23 12.20
N ASN A 334 -2.89 -44.59 13.49
CA ASN A 334 -1.69 -44.49 14.32
C ASN A 334 -0.75 -45.68 14.17
N GLY A 335 -1.05 -46.64 13.27
CA GLY A 335 -0.31 -47.87 13.04
C GLY A 335 -0.58 -49.00 14.05
N SER A 336 -1.52 -48.80 14.96
CA SER A 336 -1.98 -49.91 15.86
C SER A 336 -2.87 -50.88 15.08
N VAL A 337 -2.80 -52.15 15.41
CA VAL A 337 -3.59 -53.21 14.77
C VAL A 337 -4.59 -53.77 15.80
N LYS A 338 -5.86 -53.87 15.41
CA LYS A 338 -6.91 -54.54 16.18
C LYS A 338 -7.46 -55.72 15.39
N CYS A 339 -7.57 -56.90 16.01
CA CYS A 339 -8.04 -58.11 15.37
C CYS A 339 -9.20 -58.72 16.16
N TRP A 340 -10.17 -59.31 15.46
CA TRP A 340 -11.32 -59.97 16.05
C TRP A 340 -11.71 -61.23 15.29
N GLY A 341 -12.53 -62.08 15.86
CA GLY A 341 -12.94 -63.36 15.34
C GLY A 341 -12.27 -64.52 16.09
N SER A 342 -12.03 -65.63 15.37
CA SER A 342 -11.40 -66.84 15.91
C SER A 342 -9.91 -66.56 16.26
N ASN A 343 -9.50 -67.10 17.43
CA ASN A 343 -8.13 -66.99 17.92
C ASN A 343 -7.58 -68.39 18.35
N THR A 344 -8.23 -69.47 17.93
CA THR A 344 -7.85 -70.87 18.34
C THR A 344 -6.38 -71.21 18.08
N TYR A 345 -5.75 -70.50 17.08
CA TYR A 345 -4.34 -70.66 16.69
C TYR A 345 -3.48 -69.48 17.04
N GLY A 346 -4.02 -68.50 17.84
CA GLY A 346 -3.30 -67.27 18.18
C GLY A 346 -3.26 -66.22 17.04
N GLN A 347 -4.13 -66.34 16.02
CA GLN A 347 -4.15 -65.52 14.82
C GLN A 347 -4.46 -64.03 15.06
N LEU A 348 -5.02 -63.69 16.23
CA LEU A 348 -5.30 -62.32 16.63
C LEU A 348 -4.05 -61.59 17.19
N GLY A 349 -2.97 -62.32 17.51
CA GLY A 349 -1.72 -61.71 18.05
C GLY A 349 -1.82 -61.14 19.45
N LEU A 350 -2.81 -61.59 20.27
CA LEU A 350 -3.10 -61.03 21.61
C LEU A 350 -2.37 -61.74 22.74
N GLY A 351 -1.41 -62.60 22.45
CA GLY A 351 -0.68 -63.41 23.47
C GLY A 351 -1.52 -64.52 24.13
N ASN A 352 -2.71 -64.84 23.61
CA ASN A 352 -3.61 -65.85 24.09
C ASN A 352 -4.33 -66.48 22.90
N THR A 353 -5.22 -67.45 23.18
CA THR A 353 -6.04 -68.22 22.20
C THR A 353 -7.54 -67.93 22.33
N THR A 354 -7.95 -66.90 23.06
CA THR A 354 -9.35 -66.54 23.27
C THR A 354 -9.87 -65.74 22.04
N ASN A 355 -11.03 -66.19 21.52
CA ASN A 355 -11.73 -65.46 20.46
C ASN A 355 -12.16 -64.08 20.95
N GLN A 356 -12.16 -63.11 20.08
CA GLN A 356 -12.56 -61.71 20.35
C GLN A 356 -13.73 -61.32 19.46
N GLY A 357 -14.59 -60.41 19.93
CA GLY A 357 -15.74 -59.92 19.18
C GLY A 357 -16.97 -60.87 19.22
N VAL A 358 -17.00 -61.80 20.16
CA VAL A 358 -18.13 -62.70 20.40
C VAL A 358 -19.22 -61.95 21.15
N ASN A 359 -18.86 -60.98 21.98
CA ASN A 359 -19.78 -60.20 22.79
C ASN A 359 -19.63 -58.70 22.44
N SER A 360 -20.68 -57.95 22.69
CA SER A 360 -20.67 -56.50 22.40
C SER A 360 -19.62 -55.70 23.20
N SER A 361 -19.20 -56.22 24.35
CA SER A 361 -18.15 -55.63 25.20
C SER A 361 -16.72 -55.91 24.73
N GLU A 362 -16.53 -56.68 23.66
CA GLU A 362 -15.23 -57.05 23.09
C GLU A 362 -14.94 -56.32 21.77
N MET A 363 -15.78 -55.35 21.39
CA MET A 363 -15.67 -54.59 20.13
C MET A 363 -15.54 -53.09 20.40
N GLY A 364 -15.16 -52.33 19.36
CA GLY A 364 -14.98 -50.88 19.43
C GLY A 364 -13.76 -50.51 20.28
N ASP A 365 -13.94 -49.61 21.24
CA ASP A 365 -12.85 -49.13 22.11
C ASP A 365 -12.36 -50.24 23.08
N ASN A 366 -13.21 -51.22 23.39
CA ASN A 366 -12.87 -52.35 24.27
C ASN A 366 -12.06 -53.44 23.56
N LEU A 367 -11.90 -53.39 22.22
CA LEU A 367 -11.05 -54.35 21.52
C LEU A 367 -9.59 -53.95 21.71
N ASP A 368 -8.81 -54.85 22.32
CA ASP A 368 -7.38 -54.60 22.56
C ASP A 368 -6.60 -54.51 21.24
N ALA A 369 -5.59 -53.62 21.19
CA ALA A 369 -4.63 -53.56 20.10
C ALA A 369 -3.58 -54.69 20.25
N VAL A 370 -3.14 -55.20 19.10
CA VAL A 370 -2.02 -56.15 19.05
C VAL A 370 -0.75 -55.45 19.56
N ASP A 371 -0.04 -56.05 20.51
CA ASP A 371 1.23 -55.57 20.99
C ASP A 371 2.33 -55.86 19.94
N LEU A 372 2.76 -54.84 19.22
CA LEU A 372 3.82 -54.90 18.22
C LEU A 372 5.20 -54.56 18.80
N GLY A 373 5.25 -54.20 20.08
CA GLY A 373 6.44 -53.67 20.76
C GLY A 373 6.36 -52.17 21.01
N SER A 374 7.14 -51.66 21.96
CA SER A 374 7.11 -50.25 22.36
C SER A 374 7.53 -49.33 21.24
N GLY A 375 6.63 -48.43 20.81
CA GLY A 375 6.87 -47.41 19.79
C GLY A 375 6.85 -47.92 18.33
N ILE A 376 6.59 -49.23 18.14
CA ILE A 376 6.54 -49.86 16.81
C ILE A 376 5.11 -49.79 16.25
N LYS A 377 5.01 -49.49 14.95
CA LYS A 377 3.75 -49.33 14.21
C LYS A 377 3.70 -50.29 13.03
N ALA A 378 2.52 -50.76 12.70
CA ALA A 378 2.31 -51.44 11.42
C ALA A 378 2.15 -50.45 10.29
N THR A 379 2.75 -50.74 9.12
CA THR A 379 2.61 -50.02 7.87
C THR A 379 1.74 -50.78 6.86
N ALA A 380 1.62 -52.10 7.02
CA ALA A 380 0.70 -52.97 6.27
C ALA A 380 0.35 -54.21 7.08
N ILE A 381 -0.82 -54.78 6.80
CA ILE A 381 -1.27 -56.05 7.40
C ILE A 381 -1.83 -57.00 6.31
N ALA A 382 -1.61 -58.27 6.47
CA ALA A 382 -2.18 -59.31 5.63
C ALA A 382 -2.57 -60.53 6.45
N ALA A 383 -3.77 -61.10 6.23
CA ALA A 383 -4.21 -62.31 6.88
C ALA A 383 -4.16 -63.50 5.91
N GLY A 384 -3.66 -64.61 6.41
CA GLY A 384 -3.82 -65.90 5.79
C GLY A 384 -4.97 -66.66 6.45
N GLY A 385 -5.10 -67.96 6.20
CA GLY A 385 -6.21 -68.76 6.77
C GLY A 385 -6.27 -68.66 8.31
N ASN A 386 -5.15 -68.96 8.99
CA ASN A 386 -5.04 -68.99 10.43
C ASN A 386 -3.83 -68.21 10.97
N HIS A 387 -3.39 -67.17 10.29
CA HIS A 387 -2.31 -66.31 10.74
C HIS A 387 -2.50 -64.90 10.23
N THR A 388 -1.90 -63.94 10.87
CA THR A 388 -1.83 -62.51 10.45
C THR A 388 -0.37 -62.09 10.41
N CYS A 389 0.02 -61.38 9.36
CA CYS A 389 1.33 -60.79 9.20
C CYS A 389 1.20 -59.25 9.20
N ALA A 390 2.18 -58.55 9.74
CA ALA A 390 2.32 -57.12 9.68
C ALA A 390 3.71 -56.74 9.14
N ILE A 391 3.77 -55.67 8.34
CA ILE A 391 5.02 -54.98 8.03
C ILE A 391 5.12 -53.83 9.04
N LEU A 392 6.27 -53.73 9.69
CA LEU A 392 6.53 -52.75 10.75
C LEU A 392 7.37 -51.58 10.22
N ASP A 393 7.40 -50.47 10.94
CA ASP A 393 8.06 -49.24 10.60
C ASP A 393 9.52 -49.13 11.10
N ASN A 394 10.10 -50.21 11.63
CA ASN A 394 11.48 -50.31 12.17
C ASN A 394 12.49 -50.90 11.20
#